data_242f321d40b6c382b7cb8304021a226d
#
_entry.id   242f321d40b6c382b7cb8304021a226d
#
_cell.length_a   1.000
_cell.length_b   1.000
_cell.length_c   1.000
_cell.angle_alpha   90.00
_cell.angle_beta   90.00
_cell.angle_gamma   90.00
#
_symmetry.space_group_name_H-M   'P 1'
#
loop_
_entity.id
_entity.type
_entity.pdbx_description
1 polymer ?
#
loop_
_entity_poly.entity_id
_entity_poly.type
_entity_poly.pdbx_seq_one_letter_code
_entity_poly.pdbx_strand_id
1 'polypeptide(L)'
;YELDPTPFQNKVDSAALALAQARLSNQQLDAQIAAAEANLKTAQLTARNDRVTYDRYQSLSRMQNVSQSDLDKVRTTWQTSEQSVSALHASIHNLQIQRGERDDSHNVTLQQYQTAQREAQLNLDWTKIRAEADGTVSNLQLSPGLYASAGSAVMAVVNQKTDIVADFREKSLRHTKQGTDAAVVFDALPGQVFAAKVTSSDAGILAGQEAVNGELSQTEQ
;
A
#
# COMPACT_ATOMS: atom_id res chain seq x y z
N TYR A 1 -18.79 17.47 -6.23
CA TYR A 1 -19.69 16.43 -6.74
C TYR A 1 -19.31 15.06 -6.16
N GLU A 2 -20.23 14.12 -6.27
CA GLU A 2 -20.03 12.76 -5.76
C GLU A 2 -20.39 11.76 -6.86
N LEU A 3 -19.57 10.72 -6.99
CA LEU A 3 -19.85 9.57 -7.83
C LEU A 3 -20.67 8.54 -7.01
N ASP A 4 -21.38 7.62 -7.68
CA ASP A 4 -22.04 6.51 -6.99
C ASP A 4 -21.00 5.69 -6.18
N PRO A 5 -21.06 5.71 -4.85
CA PRO A 5 -20.06 5.02 -4.02
C PRO A 5 -20.29 3.50 -3.95
N THR A 6 -21.46 3.01 -4.36
CA THR A 6 -21.89 1.62 -4.14
C THR A 6 -20.90 0.58 -4.70
N PRO A 7 -20.41 0.69 -5.96
CA PRO A 7 -19.44 -0.27 -6.50
C PRO A 7 -18.10 -0.25 -5.75
N PHE A 8 -17.70 0.93 -5.26
CA PHE A 8 -16.44 1.11 -4.52
C PHE A 8 -16.58 0.58 -3.09
N GLN A 9 -17.71 0.82 -2.43
CA GLN A 9 -18.01 0.26 -1.11
C GLN A 9 -17.96 -1.27 -1.16
N ASN A 10 -18.59 -1.90 -2.16
CA ASN A 10 -18.55 -3.35 -2.33
C ASN A 10 -17.11 -3.89 -2.48
N LYS A 11 -16.22 -3.12 -3.12
CA LYS A 11 -14.79 -3.48 -3.22
C LYS A 11 -14.07 -3.38 -1.88
N VAL A 12 -14.36 -2.35 -1.08
CA VAL A 12 -13.82 -2.22 0.28
C VAL A 12 -14.26 -3.40 1.14
N ASP A 13 -15.55 -3.73 1.11
CA ASP A 13 -16.10 -4.83 1.90
C ASP A 13 -15.51 -6.19 1.49
N SER A 14 -15.37 -6.43 0.17
CA SER A 14 -14.75 -7.66 -0.32
C SER A 14 -13.27 -7.76 0.06
N ALA A 15 -12.52 -6.67 0.01
CA ALA A 15 -11.11 -6.64 0.44
C ALA A 15 -10.97 -6.84 1.96
N ALA A 16 -11.89 -6.27 2.75
CA ALA A 16 -11.95 -6.47 4.20
C ALA A 16 -12.22 -7.93 4.57
N LEU A 17 -13.16 -8.58 3.88
CA LEU A 17 -13.45 -10.00 4.05
C LEU A 17 -12.24 -10.88 3.69
N ALA A 18 -11.55 -10.58 2.59
CA ALA A 18 -10.35 -11.31 2.19
C ALA A 18 -9.23 -11.19 3.24
N LEU A 19 -9.02 -10.00 3.81
CA LEU A 19 -8.07 -9.80 4.91
C LEU A 19 -8.48 -10.58 6.17
N ALA A 20 -9.76 -10.57 6.53
CA ALA A 20 -10.27 -11.34 7.66
C ALA A 20 -10.06 -12.84 7.47
N GLN A 21 -10.30 -13.35 6.27
CA GLN A 21 -10.05 -14.74 5.90
C GLN A 21 -8.56 -15.12 6.03
N ALA A 22 -7.66 -14.27 5.56
CA ALA A 22 -6.22 -14.49 5.68
C ALA A 22 -5.75 -14.51 7.15
N ARG A 23 -6.30 -13.62 7.99
CA ARG A 23 -6.04 -13.63 9.43
C ARG A 23 -6.52 -14.92 10.10
N LEU A 24 -7.73 -15.37 9.76
CA LEU A 24 -8.27 -16.63 10.28
C LEU A 24 -7.38 -17.81 9.87
N SER A 25 -6.93 -17.86 8.62
CA SER A 25 -5.99 -18.89 8.15
C SER A 25 -4.68 -18.90 8.96
N ASN A 26 -4.12 -17.72 9.25
CA ASN A 26 -2.93 -17.60 10.09
C ASN A 26 -3.18 -18.09 11.52
N GLN A 27 -4.33 -17.78 12.12
CA GLN A 27 -4.70 -18.28 13.44
C GLN A 27 -4.84 -19.81 13.46
N GLN A 28 -5.35 -20.41 12.39
CA GLN A 28 -5.43 -21.87 12.25
C GLN A 28 -4.03 -22.49 12.18
N LEU A 29 -3.10 -21.88 11.44
CA LEU A 29 -1.71 -22.32 11.39
C LEU A 29 -1.01 -22.19 12.74
N ASP A 30 -1.23 -21.09 13.47
CA ASP A 30 -0.71 -20.91 14.84
C ASP A 30 -1.21 -22.00 15.79
N ALA A 31 -2.49 -22.38 15.70
CA ALA A 31 -3.05 -23.49 16.48
C ALA A 31 -2.43 -24.84 16.10
N GLN A 32 -2.17 -25.10 14.81
CA GLN A 32 -1.51 -26.31 14.33
C GLN A 32 -0.06 -26.38 14.80
N ILE A 33 0.68 -25.27 14.76
CA ILE A 33 2.03 -25.16 15.28
C ILE A 33 2.06 -25.50 16.76
N ALA A 34 1.17 -24.89 17.56
CA ALA A 34 1.10 -25.15 19.00
C ALA A 34 0.79 -26.62 19.32
N ALA A 35 -0.10 -27.27 18.56
CA ALA A 35 -0.37 -28.70 18.70
C ALA A 35 0.84 -29.57 18.33
N ALA A 36 1.54 -29.21 17.25
CA ALA A 36 2.76 -29.94 16.83
C ALA A 36 3.91 -29.76 17.84
N GLU A 37 4.05 -28.58 18.45
CA GLU A 37 5.03 -28.31 19.52
C GLU A 37 4.72 -29.14 20.78
N ALA A 38 3.46 -29.30 21.15
CA ALA A 38 3.06 -30.17 22.24
C ALA A 38 3.41 -31.66 21.97
N ASN A 39 3.16 -32.13 20.74
CA ASN A 39 3.55 -33.48 20.30
C ASN A 39 5.06 -33.66 20.31
N LEU A 40 5.83 -32.66 19.84
CA LEU A 40 7.29 -32.65 19.89
C LEU A 40 7.80 -32.80 21.33
N LYS A 41 7.23 -32.05 22.26
CA LYS A 41 7.62 -32.15 23.68
C LYS A 41 7.40 -33.56 24.23
N THR A 42 6.29 -34.22 23.88
CA THR A 42 6.03 -35.62 24.26
C THR A 42 7.04 -36.57 23.64
N ALA A 43 7.35 -36.43 22.34
CA ALA A 43 8.33 -37.26 21.65
C ALA A 43 9.73 -37.07 22.24
N GLN A 44 10.11 -35.86 22.60
CA GLN A 44 11.39 -35.57 23.27
C GLN A 44 11.50 -36.24 24.63
N LEU A 45 10.41 -36.27 25.42
CA LEU A 45 10.42 -37.00 26.70
C LEU A 45 10.58 -38.52 26.48
N THR A 46 9.89 -39.07 25.47
CA THR A 46 10.01 -40.49 25.10
C THR A 46 11.46 -40.82 24.67
N ALA A 47 12.05 -40.05 23.76
CA ALA A 47 13.42 -40.23 23.29
C ALA A 47 14.43 -40.12 24.44
N ARG A 48 14.20 -39.20 25.38
CA ARG A 48 15.06 -39.07 26.58
C ARG A 48 14.96 -40.32 27.47
N ASN A 49 13.78 -40.87 27.70
CA ASN A 49 13.58 -42.08 28.49
C ASN A 49 14.23 -43.31 27.81
N ASP A 50 14.06 -43.45 26.49
CA ASP A 50 14.64 -44.50 25.70
C ASP A 50 16.17 -44.44 25.72
N ARG A 51 16.75 -43.22 25.66
CA ARG A 51 18.17 -43.00 25.81
C ARG A 51 18.67 -43.45 27.17
N VAL A 52 18.02 -43.06 28.25
CA VAL A 52 18.39 -43.51 29.61
C VAL A 52 18.35 -45.02 29.72
N THR A 53 17.35 -45.65 29.10
CA THR A 53 17.25 -47.12 29.04
C THR A 53 18.39 -47.74 28.26
N TYR A 54 18.72 -47.17 27.09
CA TYR A 54 19.86 -47.62 26.29
C TYR A 54 21.18 -47.49 27.07
N ASP A 55 21.46 -46.35 27.70
CA ASP A 55 22.67 -46.09 28.47
C ASP A 55 22.81 -47.09 29.65
N ARG A 56 21.70 -47.45 30.30
CA ARG A 56 21.64 -48.49 31.33
C ARG A 56 22.01 -49.87 30.76
N TYR A 57 21.37 -50.27 29.65
CA TYR A 57 21.65 -51.56 29.00
C TYR A 57 23.09 -51.63 28.47
N GLN A 58 23.62 -50.54 27.96
CA GLN A 58 25.03 -50.46 27.55
C GLN A 58 26.01 -50.70 28.71
N SER A 59 25.69 -50.15 29.89
CA SER A 59 26.47 -50.36 31.11
C SER A 59 26.41 -51.83 31.57
N LEU A 60 25.20 -52.42 31.56
CA LEU A 60 24.97 -53.82 31.94
C LEU A 60 25.63 -54.80 30.95
N SER A 61 25.66 -54.47 29.66
CA SER A 61 26.32 -55.27 28.63
C SER A 61 27.85 -55.34 28.84
N ARG A 62 28.45 -54.21 29.27
CA ARG A 62 29.89 -54.20 29.65
C ARG A 62 30.19 -55.12 30.83
N MET A 63 29.22 -55.39 31.69
CA MET A 63 29.32 -56.32 32.81
C MET A 63 28.86 -57.75 32.45
N GLN A 64 28.56 -58.02 31.15
CA GLN A 64 28.07 -59.30 30.64
C GLN A 64 26.70 -59.74 31.23
N ASN A 65 25.91 -58.82 31.77
CA ASN A 65 24.61 -59.10 32.45
C ASN A 65 23.38 -59.01 31.53
N VAL A 66 23.56 -58.67 30.23
CA VAL A 66 22.47 -58.60 29.23
C VAL A 66 22.97 -59.19 27.89
N SER A 67 22.03 -59.69 27.10
CA SER A 67 22.35 -60.18 25.76
C SER A 67 22.61 -59.07 24.77
N GLN A 68 23.43 -59.35 23.74
CA GLN A 68 23.66 -58.40 22.66
C GLN A 68 22.35 -58.08 21.92
N SER A 69 21.46 -59.06 21.73
CA SER A 69 20.14 -58.88 21.13
C SER A 69 19.28 -57.89 21.89
N ASP A 70 19.34 -57.89 23.22
CA ASP A 70 18.57 -56.94 24.04
C ASP A 70 19.13 -55.52 23.98
N LEU A 71 20.48 -55.41 23.95
CA LEU A 71 21.13 -54.11 23.72
C LEU A 71 20.76 -53.53 22.36
N ASP A 72 20.76 -54.36 21.31
CA ASP A 72 20.41 -53.89 19.95
C ASP A 72 18.95 -53.50 19.83
N LYS A 73 18.01 -54.16 20.53
CA LYS A 73 16.61 -53.77 20.61
C LYS A 73 16.43 -52.37 21.22
N VAL A 74 17.02 -52.11 22.42
CA VAL A 74 16.88 -50.82 23.07
C VAL A 74 17.59 -49.71 22.32
N ARG A 75 18.70 -50.02 21.60
CA ARG A 75 19.32 -49.07 20.70
C ARG A 75 18.39 -48.67 19.57
N THR A 76 17.77 -49.66 18.91
CA THR A 76 16.85 -49.42 17.81
C THR A 76 15.66 -48.60 18.28
N THR A 77 15.08 -48.89 19.47
CA THR A 77 14.00 -48.16 20.08
C THR A 77 14.37 -46.68 20.28
N TRP A 78 15.54 -46.42 20.89
CA TRP A 78 16.02 -45.06 21.07
C TRP A 78 16.26 -44.35 19.74
N GLN A 79 16.89 -44.98 18.75
CA GLN A 79 17.10 -44.39 17.43
C GLN A 79 15.78 -44.05 16.73
N THR A 80 14.75 -44.91 16.86
CA THR A 80 13.43 -44.67 16.29
C THR A 80 12.76 -43.47 16.95
N SER A 81 12.85 -43.34 18.28
CA SER A 81 12.27 -42.19 19.00
C SER A 81 13.02 -40.89 18.65
N GLU A 82 14.32 -40.89 18.44
CA GLU A 82 15.10 -39.74 17.94
C GLU A 82 14.67 -39.33 16.52
N GLN A 83 14.42 -40.30 15.63
CA GLN A 83 13.88 -40.01 14.28
C GLN A 83 12.50 -39.41 14.34
N SER A 84 11.64 -39.83 15.28
CA SER A 84 10.32 -39.23 15.51
C SER A 84 10.43 -37.76 15.93
N VAL A 85 11.36 -37.40 16.80
CA VAL A 85 11.64 -36.02 17.20
C VAL A 85 12.09 -35.20 15.98
N SER A 86 13.01 -35.74 15.16
CA SER A 86 13.48 -35.07 13.94
C SER A 86 12.35 -34.83 12.94
N ALA A 87 11.46 -35.80 12.74
CA ALA A 87 10.31 -35.67 11.84
C ALA A 87 9.33 -34.58 12.32
N LEU A 88 9.08 -34.51 13.64
CA LEU A 88 8.22 -33.46 14.21
C LEU A 88 8.82 -32.07 14.10
N HIS A 89 10.16 -31.93 14.27
CA HIS A 89 10.84 -30.67 14.01
C HIS A 89 10.67 -30.21 12.56
N ALA A 90 10.85 -31.11 11.60
CA ALA A 90 10.64 -30.78 10.18
C ALA A 90 9.18 -30.38 9.89
N SER A 91 8.21 -31.07 10.52
CA SER A 91 6.79 -30.72 10.39
C SER A 91 6.48 -29.31 10.93
N ILE A 92 6.98 -28.99 12.12
CA ILE A 92 6.83 -27.64 12.72
C ILE A 92 7.45 -26.58 11.82
N HIS A 93 8.65 -26.84 11.32
CA HIS A 93 9.33 -25.91 10.42
C HIS A 93 8.52 -25.63 9.15
N ASN A 94 7.93 -26.67 8.55
CA ASN A 94 7.05 -26.51 7.39
C ASN A 94 5.81 -25.68 7.70
N LEU A 95 5.18 -25.90 8.85
CA LEU A 95 4.02 -25.09 9.30
C LEU A 95 4.43 -23.62 9.54
N GLN A 96 5.62 -23.39 10.12
CA GLN A 96 6.15 -22.04 10.31
C GLN A 96 6.42 -21.32 8.99
N ILE A 97 6.94 -22.03 7.97
CA ILE A 97 7.12 -21.47 6.62
C ILE A 97 5.76 -21.10 6.01
N GLN A 98 4.75 -21.97 6.14
CA GLN A 98 3.39 -21.69 5.63
C GLN A 98 2.74 -20.50 6.34
N ARG A 99 2.95 -20.38 7.65
CA ARG A 99 2.46 -19.27 8.47
C ARG A 99 3.11 -17.95 8.08
N GLY A 100 4.38 -18.00 7.68
CA GLY A 100 5.20 -16.82 7.45
C GLY A 100 5.55 -16.09 8.76
N GLU A 101 5.90 -14.81 8.64
CA GLU A 101 6.26 -14.00 9.80
C GLU A 101 5.12 -13.92 10.82
N ARG A 102 5.43 -14.10 12.10
CA ARG A 102 4.43 -14.09 13.19
C ARG A 102 3.89 -12.68 13.46
N ASP A 103 4.71 -11.69 13.28
CA ASP A 103 4.27 -10.29 13.35
C ASP A 103 3.43 -9.97 12.09
N ASP A 104 2.17 -9.67 12.30
CA ASP A 104 1.23 -9.34 11.23
C ASP A 104 1.70 -8.13 10.39
N SER A 105 2.48 -7.22 10.98
CA SER A 105 3.05 -6.08 10.26
C SER A 105 4.16 -6.45 9.28
N HIS A 106 4.79 -7.61 9.46
CA HIS A 106 5.84 -8.16 8.60
C HIS A 106 5.38 -9.37 7.78
N ASN A 107 4.19 -9.88 8.02
CA ASN A 107 3.64 -11.00 7.26
C ASN A 107 3.26 -10.55 5.85
N VAL A 108 4.01 -11.00 4.85
CA VAL A 108 3.87 -10.59 3.44
C VAL A 108 2.45 -10.82 2.92
N THR A 109 1.82 -11.95 3.26
CA THR A 109 0.46 -12.28 2.83
C THR A 109 -0.55 -11.29 3.40
N LEU A 110 -0.46 -10.99 4.70
CA LEU A 110 -1.35 -10.00 5.32
C LEU A 110 -1.12 -8.60 4.80
N GLN A 111 0.14 -8.20 4.58
CA GLN A 111 0.45 -6.89 3.96
C GLN A 111 -0.16 -6.74 2.56
N GLN A 112 -0.15 -7.82 1.76
CA GLN A 112 -0.77 -7.81 0.45
C GLN A 112 -2.28 -7.51 0.54
N TYR A 113 -3.01 -8.20 1.43
CA TYR A 113 -4.44 -7.96 1.64
C TYR A 113 -4.72 -6.59 2.27
N GLN A 114 -3.89 -6.12 3.19
CA GLN A 114 -4.00 -4.76 3.76
C GLN A 114 -3.79 -3.68 2.70
N THR A 115 -2.86 -3.89 1.77
CA THR A 115 -2.61 -2.96 0.67
C THR A 115 -3.80 -2.93 -0.28
N ALA A 116 -4.36 -4.09 -0.64
CA ALA A 116 -5.57 -4.17 -1.47
C ALA A 116 -6.78 -3.48 -0.80
N GLN A 117 -6.95 -3.65 0.51
CA GLN A 117 -8.00 -2.95 1.25
C GLN A 117 -7.79 -1.43 1.25
N ARG A 118 -6.56 -0.97 1.45
CA ARG A 118 -6.21 0.45 1.42
C ARG A 118 -6.45 1.07 0.05
N GLU A 119 -6.10 0.35 -1.01
CA GLU A 119 -6.37 0.77 -2.38
C GLU A 119 -7.86 0.88 -2.66
N ALA A 120 -8.66 -0.10 -2.23
CA ALA A 120 -10.10 -0.05 -2.35
C ALA A 120 -10.70 1.15 -1.58
N GLN A 121 -10.18 1.45 -0.38
CA GLN A 121 -10.60 2.60 0.43
C GLN A 121 -10.26 3.92 -0.26
N LEU A 122 -9.06 4.07 -0.82
CA LEU A 122 -8.67 5.27 -1.57
C LEU A 122 -9.60 5.51 -2.77
N ASN A 123 -9.95 4.45 -3.51
CA ASN A 123 -10.88 4.55 -4.62
C ASN A 123 -12.30 4.97 -4.16
N LEU A 124 -12.73 4.54 -2.98
CA LEU A 124 -13.99 4.99 -2.36
C LEU A 124 -13.90 6.47 -1.95
N ASP A 125 -12.80 6.89 -1.35
CA ASP A 125 -12.61 8.28 -0.92
C ASP A 125 -12.60 9.22 -2.14
N TRP A 126 -12.04 8.79 -3.27
CA TRP A 126 -12.05 9.55 -4.53
C TRP A 126 -13.43 9.64 -5.21
N THR A 127 -14.43 8.93 -4.73
CA THR A 127 -15.81 9.19 -5.19
C THR A 127 -16.35 10.56 -4.78
N LYS A 128 -15.74 11.17 -3.75
CA LYS A 128 -16.11 12.49 -3.23
C LYS A 128 -15.09 13.53 -3.67
N ILE A 129 -15.37 14.15 -4.82
CA ILE A 129 -14.48 15.17 -5.38
C ILE A 129 -14.82 16.52 -4.77
N ARG A 130 -13.84 17.15 -4.13
CA ARG A 130 -13.95 18.47 -3.50
C ARG A 130 -13.08 19.47 -4.26
N ALA A 131 -13.50 20.74 -4.22
CA ALA A 131 -12.67 21.83 -4.72
C ALA A 131 -11.44 22.01 -3.80
N GLU A 132 -10.28 22.25 -4.39
CA GLU A 132 -9.03 22.49 -3.63
C GLU A 132 -8.96 23.91 -3.07
N ALA A 133 -9.71 24.84 -3.67
CA ALA A 133 -9.75 26.24 -3.26
C ALA A 133 -11.16 26.81 -3.45
N ASP A 134 -11.42 27.92 -2.75
CA ASP A 134 -12.63 28.70 -2.93
C ASP A 134 -12.64 29.39 -4.31
N GLY A 135 -13.75 29.33 -5.01
CA GLY A 135 -13.87 29.90 -6.33
C GLY A 135 -15.29 29.82 -6.89
N THR A 136 -15.44 30.27 -8.11
CA THR A 136 -16.72 30.20 -8.86
C THR A 136 -16.65 29.00 -9.82
N VAL A 137 -17.68 28.15 -9.79
CA VAL A 137 -17.80 27.04 -10.74
C VAL A 137 -18.09 27.58 -12.13
N SER A 138 -17.30 27.16 -13.10
CA SER A 138 -17.44 27.50 -14.51
C SER A 138 -17.45 26.22 -15.35
N ASN A 139 -18.04 26.28 -16.55
CA ASN A 139 -18.09 25.17 -17.50
C ASN A 139 -18.59 23.85 -16.87
N LEU A 140 -19.74 23.91 -16.19
CA LEU A 140 -20.34 22.75 -15.54
C LEU A 140 -20.98 21.84 -16.59
N GLN A 141 -20.40 20.66 -16.81
CA GLN A 141 -20.87 19.63 -17.75
C GLN A 141 -21.48 18.41 -17.03
N LEU A 142 -21.78 18.55 -15.75
CA LEU A 142 -22.34 17.46 -14.95
C LEU A 142 -23.86 17.55 -14.88
N SER A 143 -24.48 16.37 -15.01
CA SER A 143 -25.90 16.15 -14.72
C SER A 143 -26.04 14.87 -13.88
N PRO A 144 -27.02 14.78 -12.99
CA PRO A 144 -27.30 13.55 -12.26
C PRO A 144 -27.53 12.38 -13.22
N GLY A 145 -26.85 11.25 -12.99
CA GLY A 145 -26.91 10.07 -13.84
C GLY A 145 -25.95 10.08 -15.02
N LEU A 146 -25.15 11.13 -15.20
CA LEU A 146 -24.10 11.15 -16.23
C LEU A 146 -22.95 10.22 -15.86
N TYR A 147 -22.46 9.47 -16.85
CA TYR A 147 -21.24 8.69 -16.69
C TYR A 147 -20.01 9.61 -16.84
N ALA A 148 -19.21 9.73 -15.78
CA ALA A 148 -17.96 10.47 -15.80
C ALA A 148 -16.80 9.53 -16.13
N SER A 149 -16.08 9.81 -17.22
CA SER A 149 -14.88 9.06 -17.59
C SER A 149 -13.67 9.58 -16.81
N ALA A 150 -12.80 8.68 -16.39
CA ALA A 150 -11.53 9.06 -15.74
C ALA A 150 -10.69 9.94 -16.69
N GLY A 151 -10.14 11.04 -16.17
CA GLY A 151 -9.33 11.98 -16.94
C GLY A 151 -10.12 13.02 -17.73
N SER A 152 -11.47 12.99 -17.74
CA SER A 152 -12.28 14.02 -18.38
C SER A 152 -12.57 15.17 -17.42
N ALA A 153 -12.28 16.41 -17.85
CA ALA A 153 -12.66 17.60 -17.11
C ALA A 153 -14.18 17.80 -17.17
N VAL A 154 -14.86 17.83 -16.04
CA VAL A 154 -16.33 17.94 -15.92
C VAL A 154 -16.78 19.30 -15.43
N MET A 155 -15.91 20.08 -14.83
CA MET A 155 -16.11 21.48 -14.42
C MET A 155 -14.77 22.15 -14.19
N ALA A 156 -14.76 23.47 -14.20
CA ALA A 156 -13.65 24.28 -13.75
C ALA A 156 -14.03 25.10 -12.52
N VAL A 157 -13.11 25.27 -11.60
CA VAL A 157 -13.25 26.18 -10.45
C VAL A 157 -12.31 27.34 -10.68
N VAL A 158 -12.87 28.52 -10.90
CA VAL A 158 -12.10 29.75 -11.14
C VAL A 158 -11.88 30.45 -9.81
N ASN A 159 -10.62 30.63 -9.43
CA ASN A 159 -10.25 31.37 -8.24
C ASN A 159 -10.54 32.86 -8.42
N GLN A 160 -10.82 33.56 -7.33
CA GLN A 160 -11.05 35.02 -7.34
C GLN A 160 -9.75 35.83 -7.55
N LYS A 161 -8.57 35.20 -7.35
CA LYS A 161 -7.30 35.84 -7.69
C LYS A 161 -7.09 35.77 -9.19
N THR A 162 -7.14 36.93 -9.82
CA THR A 162 -6.91 37.07 -11.26
C THR A 162 -5.54 37.71 -11.44
N ASP A 163 -4.65 37.02 -12.14
CA ASP A 163 -3.37 37.57 -12.59
C ASP A 163 -3.56 38.07 -14.03
N ILE A 164 -2.96 39.20 -14.35
CA ILE A 164 -2.97 39.74 -15.71
C ILE A 164 -1.65 39.36 -16.35
N VAL A 165 -1.71 38.58 -17.43
CA VAL A 165 -0.55 38.26 -18.23
C VAL A 165 -0.51 39.19 -19.42
N ALA A 166 0.64 39.84 -19.66
CA ALA A 166 0.83 40.74 -20.79
C ALA A 166 2.15 40.39 -21.50
N ASP A 167 2.04 40.19 -22.81
CA ASP A 167 3.18 39.88 -23.65
C ASP A 167 3.83 41.17 -24.15
N PHE A 168 5.13 41.28 -23.91
CA PHE A 168 5.92 42.41 -24.37
C PHE A 168 7.08 41.94 -25.24
N ARG A 169 7.43 42.78 -26.21
CA ARG A 169 8.67 42.53 -26.99
C ARG A 169 9.90 42.62 -26.07
N GLU A 170 10.87 41.75 -26.23
CA GLU A 170 12.09 41.68 -25.42
C GLU A 170 12.76 43.03 -25.17
N LYS A 171 12.84 43.89 -26.22
CA LYS A 171 13.42 45.23 -26.09
C LYS A 171 12.69 46.13 -25.08
N SER A 172 11.38 45.87 -24.83
CA SER A 172 10.56 46.65 -23.89
C SER A 172 10.75 46.17 -22.46
N LEU A 173 11.18 44.93 -22.27
CA LEU A 173 11.40 44.30 -20.95
C LEU A 173 12.73 44.73 -20.31
N ARG A 174 13.63 45.42 -21.04
CA ARG A 174 14.98 45.80 -20.56
C ARG A 174 14.97 46.55 -19.21
N HIS A 175 13.92 47.25 -18.88
CA HIS A 175 13.77 48.03 -17.64
C HIS A 175 12.67 47.49 -16.70
N THR A 176 12.02 46.38 -17.04
CA THR A 176 10.96 45.79 -16.26
C THR A 176 11.54 44.74 -15.30
N LYS A 177 11.31 44.96 -14.01
CA LYS A 177 11.72 44.04 -12.94
C LYS A 177 10.54 43.72 -12.07
N GLN A 178 10.64 42.63 -11.32
CA GLN A 178 9.65 42.33 -10.28
C GLN A 178 9.47 43.52 -9.34
N GLY A 179 8.25 43.94 -9.08
CA GLY A 179 7.91 45.12 -8.27
C GLY A 179 7.78 46.41 -9.05
N THR A 180 8.06 46.42 -10.37
CA THR A 180 7.87 47.62 -11.21
C THR A 180 6.38 48.01 -11.24
N ASP A 181 6.07 49.29 -11.06
CA ASP A 181 4.70 49.81 -11.15
C ASP A 181 4.25 49.79 -12.61
N ALA A 182 3.02 49.31 -12.80
CA ALA A 182 2.37 49.23 -14.11
C ALA A 182 0.94 49.84 -14.01
N ALA A 183 0.46 50.30 -15.16
CA ALA A 183 -0.89 50.78 -15.30
C ALA A 183 -1.65 49.92 -16.30
N VAL A 184 -2.84 49.41 -15.90
CA VAL A 184 -3.69 48.59 -16.74
C VAL A 184 -4.98 49.36 -17.05
N VAL A 185 -5.39 49.32 -18.31
CA VAL A 185 -6.67 49.83 -18.77
C VAL A 185 -7.43 48.70 -19.43
N PHE A 186 -8.68 48.53 -19.08
CA PHE A 186 -9.56 47.54 -19.70
C PHE A 186 -10.51 48.19 -20.69
N ASP A 187 -10.66 47.62 -21.86
CA ASP A 187 -11.56 48.13 -22.89
C ASP A 187 -13.05 48.13 -22.42
N ALA A 188 -13.38 47.20 -21.52
CA ALA A 188 -14.69 47.13 -20.88
C ALA A 188 -14.98 48.31 -19.92
N LEU A 189 -13.95 49.05 -19.48
CA LEU A 189 -14.04 50.16 -18.53
C LEU A 189 -13.23 51.36 -19.06
N PRO A 190 -13.69 51.98 -20.15
CA PRO A 190 -12.93 53.03 -20.81
C PRO A 190 -12.73 54.26 -19.88
N GLY A 191 -11.53 54.75 -19.79
CA GLY A 191 -11.14 55.91 -18.98
C GLY A 191 -10.77 55.58 -17.52
N GLN A 192 -10.82 54.36 -17.09
CA GLN A 192 -10.33 53.93 -15.77
C GLN A 192 -8.94 53.31 -15.88
N VAL A 193 -8.00 53.84 -15.10
CA VAL A 193 -6.63 53.32 -15.02
C VAL A 193 -6.46 52.62 -13.68
N PHE A 194 -6.08 51.36 -13.74
CA PHE A 194 -5.83 50.52 -12.55
C PHE A 194 -4.33 50.43 -12.29
N ALA A 195 -3.91 50.75 -11.07
CA ALA A 195 -2.52 50.57 -10.66
C ALA A 195 -2.26 49.10 -10.44
N ALA A 196 -1.18 48.61 -11.05
CA ALA A 196 -0.74 47.23 -10.94
C ALA A 196 0.77 47.16 -10.63
N LYS A 197 1.25 46.01 -10.24
CA LYS A 197 2.70 45.77 -10.06
C LYS A 197 3.07 44.47 -10.76
N VAL A 198 4.25 44.49 -11.36
CA VAL A 198 4.83 43.28 -11.97
C VAL A 198 5.18 42.30 -10.88
N THR A 199 4.54 41.16 -10.85
CA THR A 199 4.76 40.06 -9.88
C THR A 199 5.86 39.13 -10.33
N SER A 200 5.89 38.81 -11.62
CA SER A 200 6.94 37.99 -12.23
C SER A 200 7.14 38.38 -13.68
N SER A 201 8.30 38.12 -14.23
CA SER A 201 8.56 38.15 -15.67
C SER A 201 9.19 36.82 -16.07
N ASP A 202 8.60 36.14 -17.04
CA ASP A 202 9.18 34.94 -17.62
C ASP A 202 10.22 35.35 -18.70
N ALA A 203 11.35 34.66 -18.69
CA ALA A 203 12.44 34.90 -19.63
C ALA A 203 12.30 34.02 -20.90
N GLY A 204 11.18 33.38 -21.12
CA GLY A 204 10.90 32.51 -22.26
C GLY A 204 10.18 33.24 -23.39
N ILE A 205 10.56 33.00 -24.64
CA ILE A 205 9.76 33.39 -25.80
C ILE A 205 8.61 32.37 -25.90
N LEU A 206 7.45 32.72 -25.38
CA LEU A 206 6.23 31.96 -25.58
C LEU A 206 5.61 32.37 -26.91
N ALA A 207 5.71 31.52 -27.91
CA ALA A 207 4.87 31.57 -29.09
C ALA A 207 3.57 30.81 -28.81
N GLY A 208 2.65 31.42 -28.07
CA GLY A 208 1.35 30.84 -27.79
C GLY A 208 0.84 31.17 -26.36
N GLN A 209 -0.46 31.27 -26.21
CA GLN A 209 -1.12 31.39 -24.89
C GLN A 209 -1.31 29.99 -24.28
N GLU A 210 -1.01 29.82 -23.00
CA GLU A 210 -1.45 28.64 -22.26
C GLU A 210 -2.98 28.59 -22.25
N ALA A 211 -3.54 27.63 -22.93
CA ALA A 211 -4.96 27.32 -22.80
C ALA A 211 -5.21 26.72 -21.41
N VAL A 212 -6.42 26.90 -20.88
CA VAL A 212 -6.87 26.38 -19.55
C VAL A 212 -6.63 24.87 -19.39
N ASN A 213 -6.27 24.15 -20.43
CA ASN A 213 -5.98 22.71 -20.48
C ASN A 213 -4.49 22.39 -20.59
N GLY A 214 -3.58 23.35 -20.45
CA GLY A 214 -2.15 23.13 -20.63
C GLY A 214 -1.70 22.93 -22.10
N GLU A 215 -2.58 23.12 -23.08
CA GLU A 215 -2.22 23.15 -24.50
C GLU A 215 -1.89 24.58 -24.95
N LEU A 216 -0.77 24.76 -25.60
CA LEU A 216 -0.37 26.03 -26.21
C LEU A 216 -1.23 26.32 -27.45
N SER A 217 -2.03 27.38 -27.41
CA SER A 217 -2.72 27.83 -28.63
C SER A 217 -1.75 28.60 -29.52
N GLN A 218 -1.59 28.15 -30.75
CA GLN A 218 -0.82 28.90 -31.76
C GLN A 218 -1.63 30.12 -32.20
N THR A 219 -1.04 31.29 -32.05
CA THR A 219 -1.60 32.53 -32.62
C THR A 219 -1.31 32.51 -34.11
N GLU A 220 -2.34 32.43 -34.97
CA GLU A 220 -2.20 32.76 -36.38
C GLU A 220 -1.74 34.22 -36.52
N GLN A 221 -0.77 34.46 -37.41
CA GLN A 221 -0.23 35.78 -37.76
C GLN A 221 -1.23 36.61 -38.56
#